data_3a1f8d1412ee941fad59c810a841bd75
#
_entry.id   3a1f8d1412ee941fad59c810a841bd75
#
_cell.length_a   1.000
_cell.length_b   1.000
_cell.length_c   1.000
_cell.angle_alpha   90.00
_cell.angle_beta   90.00
_cell.angle_gamma   90.00
#
_symmetry.space_group_name_H-M   'P 1'
#
loop_
_entity.id
_entity.type
_entity.pdbx_description
1 polymer ?
#
loop_
_entity_poly.entity_id
_entity_poly.type
_entity_poly.pdbx_seq_one_letter_code
_entity_poly.pdbx_strand_id
1 'polypeptide(L)'
;DEMVPYHLDMLHLGVNQPICEEVVYYREINIFFEQIEKLTGIKVLILGYNRAKYLKIDREKLFEGRKIIYDKTNELVKNSHGVLMHNSSAVSFPVIYKKNIMFLFSENYNLLYKKSILALANELGEEPINISKLQDVDFNKNFNKEKYNQFFRKYINNRKKIDNLKSYEIIYKELFT
;
A
#
# COMPACT_ATOMS: atom_id res chain seq x y z
N ASP A 1 -1.14 2.74 -4.02
CA ASP A 1 -0.70 2.44 -5.37
C ASP A 1 -1.60 3.17 -6.38
N GLU A 2 -1.05 4.17 -7.05
CA GLU A 2 -1.77 5.05 -7.98
C GLU A 2 -2.03 4.41 -9.36
N MET A 3 -1.44 3.25 -9.62
CA MET A 3 -1.43 2.60 -10.93
C MET A 3 -2.29 1.34 -11.01
N VAL A 4 -3.22 1.17 -10.07
CA VAL A 4 -4.00 -0.08 -9.98
C VAL A 4 -4.64 -0.51 -11.30
N PRO A 5 -5.29 0.35 -12.11
CA PRO A 5 -5.88 -0.09 -13.37
C PRO A 5 -4.86 -0.71 -14.33
N TYR A 6 -3.64 -0.16 -14.37
CA TYR A 6 -2.57 -0.55 -15.30
C TYR A 6 -1.27 -0.81 -14.55
N HIS A 7 -1.29 -1.76 -13.62
CA HIS A 7 -0.10 -2.08 -12.83
C HIS A 7 1.03 -2.57 -13.73
N LEU A 8 2.12 -1.80 -13.80
CA LEU A 8 3.24 -2.05 -14.73
C LEU A 8 3.86 -3.44 -14.57
N ASP A 9 3.93 -3.95 -13.34
CA ASP A 9 4.47 -5.30 -13.11
C ASP A 9 3.58 -6.38 -13.72
N MET A 10 2.26 -6.19 -13.77
CA MET A 10 1.33 -7.11 -14.44
C MET A 10 1.52 -7.07 -15.97
N LEU A 11 1.74 -5.88 -16.53
CA LEU A 11 2.06 -5.73 -17.96
C LEU A 11 3.39 -6.42 -18.30
N HIS A 12 4.40 -6.31 -17.45
CA HIS A 12 5.68 -7.02 -17.62
C HIS A 12 5.55 -8.53 -17.54
N LEU A 13 4.60 -9.04 -16.79
CA LEU A 13 4.26 -10.46 -16.69
C LEU A 13 3.38 -10.95 -17.86
N GLY A 14 3.12 -10.10 -18.86
CA GLY A 14 2.30 -10.44 -20.03
C GLY A 14 0.80 -10.46 -19.76
N VAL A 15 0.35 -9.93 -18.62
CA VAL A 15 -1.08 -9.76 -18.32
C VAL A 15 -1.57 -8.50 -19.02
N ASN A 16 -2.11 -8.66 -20.22
CA ASN A 16 -2.58 -7.55 -21.06
C ASN A 16 -3.96 -7.00 -20.67
N GLN A 17 -4.60 -7.57 -19.66
CA GLN A 17 -5.90 -7.09 -19.20
C GLN A 17 -5.72 -6.15 -17.99
N PRO A 18 -6.43 -5.01 -17.98
CA PRO A 18 -6.42 -4.12 -16.82
C PRO A 18 -6.98 -4.85 -15.59
N ILE A 19 -6.53 -4.44 -14.42
CA ILE A 19 -7.04 -4.96 -13.13
C ILE A 19 -8.52 -4.63 -12.97
N CYS A 20 -8.90 -3.43 -13.41
CA CYS A 20 -10.28 -2.93 -13.46
C CYS A 20 -10.39 -1.80 -14.49
N GLU A 21 -11.60 -1.35 -14.76
CA GLU A 21 -11.82 -0.16 -15.57
C GLU A 21 -11.32 1.09 -14.86
N GLU A 22 -10.56 1.91 -15.56
CA GLU A 22 -9.92 3.12 -15.02
C GLU A 22 -10.94 4.10 -14.43
N VAL A 23 -12.01 4.38 -15.16
CA VAL A 23 -13.07 5.31 -14.70
C VAL A 23 -13.74 4.82 -13.43
N VAL A 24 -13.98 3.51 -13.32
CA VAL A 24 -14.59 2.90 -12.13
C VAL A 24 -13.63 3.01 -10.94
N TYR A 25 -12.36 2.69 -11.15
CA TYR A 25 -11.34 2.77 -10.11
C TYR A 25 -11.23 4.16 -9.49
N TYR A 26 -11.00 5.19 -10.33
CA TYR A 26 -10.79 6.54 -9.81
C TYR A 26 -12.06 7.11 -9.16
N ARG A 27 -13.24 6.79 -9.65
CA ARG A 27 -14.49 7.15 -9.00
C ARG A 27 -14.61 6.55 -7.60
N GLU A 28 -14.42 5.24 -7.46
CA GLU A 28 -14.57 4.54 -6.18
C GLU A 28 -13.54 4.98 -5.16
N ILE A 29 -12.27 5.08 -5.57
CA ILE A 29 -11.20 5.46 -4.66
C ILE A 29 -11.32 6.92 -4.19
N ASN A 30 -11.76 7.84 -5.04
CA ASN A 30 -11.97 9.23 -4.67
C ASN A 30 -13.13 9.40 -3.69
N ILE A 31 -14.26 8.71 -3.93
CA ILE A 31 -15.38 8.69 -2.98
C ILE A 31 -14.91 8.15 -1.63
N PHE A 32 -14.13 7.08 -1.62
CA PHE A 32 -13.59 6.50 -0.40
C PHE A 32 -12.64 7.47 0.33
N PHE A 33 -11.74 8.14 -0.38
CA PHE A 33 -10.85 9.14 0.20
C PHE A 33 -11.60 10.34 0.78
N GLU A 34 -12.62 10.84 0.08
CA GLU A 34 -13.47 11.92 0.59
C GLU A 34 -14.16 11.53 1.91
N GLN A 35 -14.67 10.30 1.99
CA GLN A 35 -15.27 9.81 3.23
C GLN A 35 -14.28 9.75 4.37
N ILE A 36 -13.07 9.22 4.13
CA ILE A 36 -12.02 9.17 5.14
C ILE A 36 -11.68 10.58 5.62
N GLU A 37 -11.43 11.50 4.70
CA GLU A 37 -11.08 12.87 5.02
C GLU A 37 -12.19 13.58 5.83
N LYS A 38 -13.46 13.31 5.49
CA LYS A 38 -14.62 13.86 6.20
C LYS A 38 -14.78 13.28 7.61
N LEU A 39 -14.58 11.95 7.76
CA LEU A 39 -14.76 11.27 9.04
C LEU A 39 -13.61 11.54 10.01
N THR A 40 -12.38 11.64 9.51
CA THR A 40 -11.18 11.74 10.34
C THR A 40 -10.63 13.17 10.47
N GLY A 41 -10.98 14.06 9.57
CA GLY A 41 -10.33 15.37 9.42
C GLY A 41 -8.89 15.31 8.88
N ILE A 42 -8.40 14.11 8.52
CA ILE A 42 -7.04 13.88 8.07
C ILE A 42 -7.00 13.83 6.55
N LYS A 43 -6.06 14.57 5.94
CA LYS A 43 -5.88 14.58 4.49
C LYS A 43 -5.22 13.32 3.97
N VAL A 44 -5.74 12.81 2.86
CA VAL A 44 -5.13 11.70 2.12
C VAL A 44 -4.04 12.25 1.20
N LEU A 45 -2.81 11.73 1.37
CA LEU A 45 -1.69 11.98 0.48
C LEU A 45 -1.42 10.73 -0.36
N ILE A 46 -1.15 10.90 -1.65
CA ILE A 46 -0.90 9.79 -2.53
C ILE A 46 0.60 9.60 -2.73
N LEU A 47 1.07 8.41 -2.45
CA LEU A 47 2.45 8.02 -2.75
C LEU A 47 2.51 7.49 -4.16
N GLY A 48 3.17 8.24 -5.03
CA GLY A 48 3.31 7.91 -6.43
C GLY A 48 4.32 6.80 -6.66
N TYR A 49 4.05 5.99 -7.67
CA TYR A 49 4.98 4.97 -8.13
C TYR A 49 6.12 5.64 -8.93
N ASN A 50 7.35 5.51 -8.47
CA ASN A 50 8.49 6.27 -9.00
C ASN A 50 8.70 6.12 -10.52
N ARG A 51 8.47 4.92 -11.09
CA ARG A 51 8.55 4.72 -12.54
C ARG A 51 7.46 5.47 -13.31
N ALA A 52 6.37 5.77 -12.66
CA ALA A 52 5.25 6.47 -13.25
C ALA A 52 5.42 8.00 -13.30
N LYS A 53 6.40 8.53 -12.57
CA LYS A 53 6.76 9.96 -12.54
C LYS A 53 7.01 10.56 -13.91
N TYR A 54 7.49 9.76 -14.85
CA TYR A 54 7.84 10.20 -16.20
C TYR A 54 6.71 10.08 -17.22
N LEU A 55 5.56 9.54 -16.84
CA LEU A 55 4.40 9.47 -17.72
C LEU A 55 3.75 10.85 -17.82
N LYS A 56 3.45 11.28 -19.03
CA LYS A 56 2.83 12.59 -19.34
C LYS A 56 1.31 12.57 -19.12
N ILE A 57 0.86 12.13 -17.92
CA ILE A 57 -0.55 12.08 -17.55
C ILE A 57 -0.71 12.96 -16.32
N ASP A 58 -1.68 13.86 -16.34
CA ASP A 58 -2.07 14.64 -15.16
C ASP A 58 -2.84 13.75 -14.18
N ARG A 59 -2.07 13.10 -13.31
CA ARG A 59 -2.63 12.13 -12.35
C ARG A 59 -3.27 12.79 -11.16
N GLU A 60 -2.82 13.97 -10.75
CA GLU A 60 -3.46 14.71 -9.66
C GLU A 60 -4.92 15.01 -10.02
N LYS A 61 -5.20 15.25 -11.31
CA LYS A 61 -6.57 15.40 -11.81
C LYS A 61 -7.40 14.12 -11.64
N LEU A 62 -6.80 12.94 -11.85
CA LEU A 62 -7.48 11.65 -11.64
C LEU A 62 -7.83 11.41 -10.16
N PHE A 63 -7.09 12.01 -9.25
CA PHE A 63 -7.34 11.97 -7.81
C PHE A 63 -7.97 13.27 -7.26
N GLU A 64 -8.72 14.00 -8.11
CA GLU A 64 -9.46 15.21 -7.74
C GLU A 64 -8.59 16.27 -7.09
N GLY A 65 -7.39 16.47 -7.63
CA GLY A 65 -6.42 17.46 -7.16
C GLY A 65 -5.65 17.05 -5.90
N ARG A 66 -5.76 15.80 -5.43
CA ARG A 66 -4.93 15.29 -4.33
C ARG A 66 -3.49 15.18 -4.79
N LYS A 67 -2.59 15.68 -3.95
CA LYS A 67 -1.17 15.75 -4.25
C LYS A 67 -0.54 14.35 -4.33
N ILE A 68 0.19 14.09 -5.39
CA ILE A 68 0.99 12.87 -5.56
C ILE A 68 2.46 13.19 -5.25
N ILE A 69 3.04 12.45 -4.33
CA ILE A 69 4.41 12.68 -3.87
C ILE A 69 5.26 11.46 -4.23
N TYR A 70 6.37 11.71 -4.90
CA TYR A 70 7.33 10.70 -5.34
C TYR A 70 8.58 10.71 -4.46
N ASP A 71 9.31 9.60 -4.44
CA ASP A 71 10.64 9.44 -3.81
C ASP A 71 10.69 9.69 -2.30
N LYS A 72 9.54 9.81 -1.62
CA LYS A 72 9.43 10.08 -0.17
C LYS A 72 8.65 9.03 0.62
N THR A 73 8.50 7.83 0.09
CA THR A 73 7.69 6.77 0.73
C THR A 73 8.09 6.53 2.18
N ASN A 74 9.39 6.39 2.44
CA ASN A 74 9.91 6.13 3.78
C ASN A 74 9.55 7.25 4.78
N GLU A 75 9.79 8.50 4.39
CA GLU A 75 9.53 9.69 5.23
C GLU A 75 8.03 9.84 5.52
N LEU A 76 7.21 9.74 4.48
CA LEU A 76 5.76 9.95 4.59
C LEU A 76 5.08 8.85 5.37
N VAL A 77 5.44 7.58 5.16
CA VAL A 77 4.89 6.47 5.93
C VAL A 77 5.29 6.59 7.40
N LYS A 78 6.55 6.94 7.71
CA LYS A 78 7.00 7.17 9.07
C LYS A 78 6.16 8.21 9.81
N ASN A 79 5.76 9.28 9.13
CA ASN A 79 5.05 10.42 9.71
C ASN A 79 3.52 10.35 9.53
N SER A 80 2.98 9.32 8.86
CA SER A 80 1.53 9.16 8.66
C SER A 80 0.83 8.63 9.92
N HIS A 81 -0.48 8.84 10.00
CA HIS A 81 -1.36 8.20 10.98
C HIS A 81 -1.63 6.73 10.64
N GLY A 82 -1.72 6.42 9.37
CA GLY A 82 -1.94 5.08 8.84
C GLY A 82 -1.66 5.03 7.35
N VAL A 83 -1.77 3.86 6.75
CA VAL A 83 -1.48 3.63 5.34
C VAL A 83 -2.64 2.92 4.67
N LEU A 84 -3.12 3.49 3.58
CA LEU A 84 -4.10 2.87 2.69
C LEU A 84 -3.33 2.22 1.54
N MET A 85 -3.58 0.94 1.29
CA MET A 85 -2.86 0.25 0.23
C MET A 85 -3.66 -0.91 -0.37
N HIS A 86 -3.28 -1.29 -1.56
CA HIS A 86 -3.74 -2.51 -2.21
C HIS A 86 -2.73 -3.64 -1.98
N ASN A 87 -2.09 -4.12 -3.04
CA ASN A 87 -1.01 -5.10 -2.97
C ASN A 87 0.30 -4.43 -3.41
N SER A 88 1.18 -4.14 -2.47
CA SER A 88 2.45 -3.45 -2.75
C SER A 88 3.59 -3.97 -1.88
N SER A 89 4.77 -4.12 -2.46
CA SER A 89 6.01 -4.40 -1.73
C SER A 89 6.38 -3.30 -0.72
N ALA A 90 5.82 -2.10 -0.88
CA ALA A 90 5.96 -1.01 0.09
C ALA A 90 5.32 -1.31 1.47
N VAL A 91 4.60 -2.43 1.63
CA VAL A 91 4.07 -2.93 2.90
C VAL A 91 5.14 -3.08 3.99
N SER A 92 6.39 -3.26 3.60
CA SER A 92 7.51 -3.30 4.54
C SER A 92 7.65 -2.02 5.37
N PHE A 93 7.40 -0.84 4.80
CA PHE A 93 7.51 0.43 5.53
C PHE A 93 6.50 0.56 6.68
N PRO A 94 5.18 0.41 6.49
CA PRO A 94 4.25 0.49 7.60
C PRO A 94 4.47 -0.60 8.64
N VAL A 95 4.93 -1.80 8.27
CA VAL A 95 5.30 -2.84 9.23
C VAL A 95 6.49 -2.41 10.09
N ILE A 96 7.56 -1.87 9.49
CA ILE A 96 8.75 -1.34 10.19
C ILE A 96 8.36 -0.21 11.15
N TYR A 97 7.52 0.72 10.69
CA TYR A 97 7.10 1.88 11.48
C TYR A 97 5.87 1.63 12.37
N LYS A 98 5.37 0.38 12.40
CA LYS A 98 4.22 -0.03 13.21
C LYS A 98 3.00 0.88 12.97
N LYS A 99 2.72 1.15 11.70
CA LYS A 99 1.56 1.93 11.27
C LYS A 99 0.38 1.03 10.97
N ASN A 100 -0.83 1.48 11.26
CA ASN A 100 -2.03 0.78 10.83
C ASN A 100 -2.09 0.73 9.31
N ILE A 101 -2.38 -0.44 8.77
CA ILE A 101 -2.59 -0.66 7.34
C ILE A 101 -4.06 -0.96 7.11
N MET A 102 -4.66 -0.26 6.16
CA MET A 102 -5.97 -0.57 5.62
C MET A 102 -5.80 -1.06 4.20
N PHE A 103 -6.02 -2.35 4.01
CA PHE A 103 -5.98 -2.95 2.68
C PHE A 103 -7.29 -2.65 1.95
N LEU A 104 -7.18 -2.14 0.73
CA LEU A 104 -8.32 -1.72 -0.07
C LEU A 104 -8.52 -2.68 -1.23
N PHE A 105 -9.77 -3.06 -1.47
CA PHE A 105 -10.15 -3.78 -2.69
C PHE A 105 -11.48 -3.28 -3.23
N SER A 106 -11.77 -3.57 -4.49
CA SER A 106 -13.07 -3.34 -5.13
C SER A 106 -13.62 -4.64 -5.69
N GLU A 107 -14.94 -4.76 -5.73
CA GLU A 107 -15.62 -5.85 -6.45
C GLU A 107 -15.28 -5.85 -7.94
N ASN A 108 -14.94 -4.69 -8.47
CA ASN A 108 -14.59 -4.50 -9.88
C ASN A 108 -13.16 -4.93 -10.25
N TYR A 109 -12.33 -5.29 -9.26
CA TYR A 109 -10.99 -5.82 -9.53
C TYR A 109 -11.07 -7.25 -10.05
N ASN A 110 -10.14 -7.61 -10.95
CA ASN A 110 -10.02 -8.98 -11.37
C ASN A 110 -9.74 -9.92 -10.18
N LEU A 111 -10.12 -11.19 -10.33
CA LEU A 111 -10.05 -12.16 -9.24
C LEU A 111 -8.63 -12.37 -8.71
N LEU A 112 -7.62 -12.35 -9.59
CA LEU A 112 -6.23 -12.57 -9.21
C LEU A 112 -5.73 -11.47 -8.30
N TYR A 113 -6.00 -10.22 -8.65
CA TYR A 113 -5.58 -9.06 -7.86
C TYR A 113 -6.32 -9.00 -6.52
N LYS A 114 -7.63 -9.28 -6.50
CA LYS A 114 -8.39 -9.43 -5.23
C LYS A 114 -7.76 -10.48 -4.32
N LYS A 115 -7.47 -11.67 -4.84
CA LYS A 115 -6.83 -12.73 -4.05
C LYS A 115 -5.48 -12.33 -3.50
N SER A 116 -4.67 -11.57 -4.25
CA SER A 116 -3.37 -11.11 -3.77
C SER A 116 -3.47 -10.10 -2.62
N ILE A 117 -4.46 -9.19 -2.67
CA ILE A 117 -4.74 -8.25 -1.58
C ILE A 117 -5.19 -9.01 -0.32
N LEU A 118 -6.15 -9.95 -0.48
CA LEU A 118 -6.66 -10.76 0.63
C LEU A 118 -5.55 -11.59 1.29
N ALA A 119 -4.67 -12.18 0.49
CA ALA A 119 -3.55 -12.98 1.00
C ALA A 119 -2.58 -12.12 1.83
N LEU A 120 -2.22 -10.92 1.35
CA LEU A 120 -1.33 -10.00 2.05
C LEU A 120 -1.97 -9.46 3.34
N ALA A 121 -3.24 -9.10 3.29
CA ALA A 121 -3.99 -8.66 4.47
C ALA A 121 -4.07 -9.75 5.54
N ASN A 122 -4.37 -10.98 5.14
CA ASN A 122 -4.44 -12.13 6.07
C ASN A 122 -3.08 -12.42 6.74
N GLU A 123 -1.97 -12.30 6.03
CA GLU A 123 -0.62 -12.44 6.62
C GLU A 123 -0.37 -11.43 7.75
N LEU A 124 -0.98 -10.25 7.66
CA LEU A 124 -0.88 -9.19 8.67
C LEU A 124 -2.05 -9.18 9.68
N GLY A 125 -3.00 -10.10 9.52
CA GLY A 125 -4.16 -10.20 10.42
C GLY A 125 -5.15 -9.04 10.24
N GLU A 126 -5.23 -8.47 9.03
CA GLU A 126 -6.11 -7.37 8.69
C GLU A 126 -7.26 -7.83 7.80
N GLU A 127 -8.42 -7.19 7.95
CA GLU A 127 -9.59 -7.39 7.08
C GLU A 127 -9.58 -6.29 6.01
N PRO A 128 -9.54 -6.66 4.71
CA PRO A 128 -9.58 -5.68 3.64
C PRO A 128 -10.92 -4.96 3.54
N ILE A 129 -10.86 -3.67 3.21
CA ILE A 129 -12.00 -2.78 3.05
C ILE A 129 -12.44 -2.79 1.59
N ASN A 130 -13.73 -3.01 1.36
CA ASN A 130 -14.31 -2.92 0.03
C ASN A 130 -14.69 -1.49 -0.30
N ILE A 131 -13.92 -0.84 -1.19
CA ILE A 131 -14.15 0.56 -1.57
C ILE A 131 -15.34 0.77 -2.51
N SER A 132 -15.89 -0.30 -3.10
CA SER A 132 -17.11 -0.20 -3.92
C SER A 132 -18.39 -0.13 -3.09
N LYS A 133 -18.28 -0.26 -1.77
CA LYS A 133 -19.40 -0.19 -0.84
C LYS A 133 -19.10 0.84 0.24
N LEU A 134 -20.09 1.69 0.53
CA LEU A 134 -20.05 2.52 1.72
C LEU A 134 -20.17 1.60 2.95
N GLN A 135 -19.18 1.62 3.81
CA GLN A 135 -19.19 0.84 5.05
C GLN A 135 -18.53 1.65 6.17
N ASP A 136 -18.92 1.34 7.38
CA ASP A 136 -18.26 1.92 8.55
C ASP A 136 -16.84 1.39 8.64
N VAL A 137 -15.89 2.29 8.67
CA VAL A 137 -14.47 1.96 8.77
C VAL A 137 -13.96 2.44 10.12
N ASP A 138 -13.49 1.52 10.93
CA ASP A 138 -12.84 1.86 12.20
C ASP A 138 -11.37 2.26 11.97
N PHE A 139 -11.11 3.56 11.94
CA PHE A 139 -9.77 4.12 11.78
C PHE A 139 -8.90 4.03 13.05
N ASN A 140 -9.51 3.71 14.19
CA ASN A 140 -8.82 3.61 15.49
C ASN A 140 -8.41 2.17 15.81
N LYS A 141 -8.71 1.21 14.94
CA LYS A 141 -8.30 -0.18 15.11
C LYS A 141 -6.78 -0.26 15.19
N ASN A 142 -6.28 -0.86 16.24
CA ASN A 142 -4.86 -1.10 16.38
C ASN A 142 -4.40 -2.26 15.48
N PHE A 143 -3.22 -2.12 14.87
CA PHE A 143 -2.61 -3.19 14.10
C PHE A 143 -2.31 -4.43 14.97
N ASN A 144 -2.34 -5.60 14.38
CA ASN A 144 -2.01 -6.85 15.05
C ASN A 144 -0.49 -6.98 15.26
N LYS A 145 -0.02 -6.65 16.47
CA LYS A 145 1.42 -6.64 16.83
C LYS A 145 2.10 -7.98 16.58
N GLU A 146 1.42 -9.09 16.87
CA GLU A 146 1.98 -10.42 16.69
C GLU A 146 2.18 -10.73 15.21
N LYS A 147 1.17 -10.51 14.38
CA LYS A 147 1.23 -10.70 12.92
C LYS A 147 2.28 -9.80 12.27
N TYR A 148 2.38 -8.55 12.69
CA TYR A 148 3.43 -7.63 12.20
C TYR A 148 4.83 -8.13 12.56
N ASN A 149 5.05 -8.62 13.77
CA ASN A 149 6.32 -9.20 14.17
C ASN A 149 6.64 -10.49 13.40
N GLN A 150 5.65 -11.35 13.15
CA GLN A 150 5.81 -12.55 12.34
C GLN A 150 6.19 -12.19 10.90
N PHE A 151 5.46 -11.23 10.30
CA PHE A 151 5.74 -10.72 8.96
C PHE A 151 7.14 -10.10 8.86
N PHE A 152 7.51 -9.27 9.82
CA PHE A 152 8.83 -8.65 9.89
C PHE A 152 9.94 -9.69 9.89
N ARG A 153 9.84 -10.71 10.75
CA ARG A 153 10.84 -11.79 10.83
C ARG A 153 10.90 -12.65 9.57
N LYS A 154 9.74 -12.91 8.96
CA LYS A 154 9.65 -13.78 7.78
C LYS A 154 10.15 -13.13 6.50
N TYR A 155 9.84 -11.84 6.30
CA TYR A 155 10.00 -11.18 5.00
C TYR A 155 10.98 -10.00 5.00
N ILE A 156 11.21 -9.38 6.15
CA ILE A 156 12.04 -8.17 6.22
C ILE A 156 13.38 -8.46 6.90
N ASN A 157 13.35 -9.14 8.03
CA ASN A 157 14.55 -9.51 8.78
C ASN A 157 14.48 -10.96 9.26
N ASN A 158 14.99 -11.86 8.46
CA ASN A 158 14.97 -13.31 8.73
C ASN A 158 16.03 -13.78 9.76
N ARG A 159 16.83 -12.88 10.34
CA ARG A 159 17.97 -13.24 11.19
C ARG A 159 17.76 -12.87 12.65
N LYS A 160 17.66 -13.85 13.51
CA LYS A 160 17.44 -13.70 14.97
C LYS A 160 18.51 -12.87 15.72
N LYS A 161 19.66 -12.55 15.10
CA LYS A 161 20.79 -11.88 15.78
C LYS A 161 21.08 -10.45 15.28
N ILE A 162 20.28 -9.88 14.38
CA ILE A 162 20.66 -8.64 13.68
C ILE A 162 19.56 -7.57 13.76
N ASP A 163 18.74 -7.59 14.79
CA ASP A 163 17.57 -6.71 14.92
C ASP A 163 17.91 -5.20 14.90
N ASN A 164 19.18 -4.82 15.10
CA ASN A 164 19.62 -3.42 15.15
C ASN A 164 20.58 -3.01 14.03
N LEU A 165 20.91 -3.91 13.09
CA LEU A 165 21.85 -3.57 12.02
C LEU A 165 21.12 -3.05 10.78
N LYS A 166 21.70 -2.03 10.16
CA LYS A 166 21.27 -1.53 8.85
C LYS A 166 21.62 -2.54 7.76
N SER A 167 20.85 -2.55 6.66
CA SER A 167 21.03 -3.53 5.57
C SER A 167 22.46 -3.60 5.04
N TYR A 168 23.16 -2.44 4.92
CA TYR A 168 24.55 -2.40 4.46
C TYR A 168 25.54 -3.00 5.47
N GLU A 169 25.28 -2.89 6.78
CA GLU A 169 26.09 -3.52 7.83
C GLU A 169 25.95 -5.05 7.80
N ILE A 170 24.75 -5.52 7.48
CA ILE A 170 24.49 -6.94 7.28
C ILE A 170 25.27 -7.44 6.07
N ILE A 171 25.15 -6.76 4.93
CA ILE A 171 25.85 -7.09 3.69
C ILE A 171 27.38 -7.08 3.91
N TYR A 172 27.89 -6.07 4.60
CA TYR A 172 29.32 -5.97 4.89
C TYR A 172 29.81 -7.17 5.71
N LYS A 173 29.10 -7.54 6.77
CA LYS A 173 29.47 -8.70 7.61
C LYS A 173 29.43 -10.02 6.84
N GLU A 174 28.49 -10.18 5.90
CA GLU A 174 28.36 -11.41 5.10
C GLU A 174 29.45 -11.56 4.04
N LEU A 175 29.96 -10.46 3.50
CA LEU A 175 30.93 -10.49 2.41
C LEU A 175 32.38 -10.44 2.91
N PHE A 176 32.63 -9.95 4.13
CA PHE A 176 33.99 -9.64 4.60
C PHE A 176 34.33 -10.26 5.97
N THR A 177 33.49 -11.13 6.52
CA THR A 177 33.77 -11.99 7.68
C THR A 177 33.57 -13.44 7.36
#